data_458cfb1a9982450a42d9541506f6f90b
#
_entry.id   458cfb1a9982450a42d9541506f6f90b
#
_cell.length_a   1.000
_cell.length_b   1.000
_cell.length_c   1.000
_cell.angle_alpha   90.00
_cell.angle_beta   90.00
_cell.angle_gamma   90.00
#
_symmetry.space_group_name_H-M   'P 1'
#
loop_
_entity.id
_entity.type
_entity.pdbx_description
1 polymer ?
#
loop_
_entity_poly.entity_id
_entity_poly.type
_entity_poly.pdbx_seq_one_letter_code
_entity_poly.pdbx_strand_id
1 'polypeptide(L)'
;VEPKIDIMTIIPHLEDYVIIRKSNRFPDYELFDDLDIVCKDSEKNASIVKRHGSSYFDNGFNFKQTYEKNHLHLDFHYHANKINFRFDFIDTINHFPTVDVKSAFMDKVLERKQKLHIKEIPYFVPAEDHEMMFRLLEYFDYPSKYRHLKYVRERIKNNPQFFDLLREYTNLDILRTQNLLMV
;
A
#
# COMPACT_ATOMS: atom_id res chain seq x y z
N VAL A 1 -21.50 -16.20 -9.88
CA VAL A 1 -20.22 -15.50 -9.60
C VAL A 1 -20.57 -14.11 -9.10
N GLU A 2 -20.05 -13.71 -7.93
CA GLU A 2 -20.27 -12.36 -7.42
C GLU A 2 -19.63 -11.34 -8.37
N PRO A 3 -20.31 -10.22 -8.67
CA PRO A 3 -19.74 -9.19 -9.53
C PRO A 3 -18.53 -8.55 -8.86
N LYS A 4 -17.64 -8.01 -9.70
CA LYS A 4 -16.43 -7.28 -9.26
C LYS A 4 -16.44 -5.87 -9.80
N ILE A 5 -15.82 -4.96 -9.06
CA ILE A 5 -15.53 -3.62 -9.56
C ILE A 5 -14.30 -3.65 -10.48
N ASP A 6 -14.25 -2.80 -11.46
CA ASP A 6 -13.02 -2.55 -12.21
C ASP A 6 -12.23 -1.44 -11.51
N ILE A 7 -11.26 -1.84 -10.69
CA ILE A 7 -10.45 -0.89 -9.91
C ILE A 7 -9.61 0.05 -10.79
N MET A 8 -9.33 -0.34 -12.05
CA MET A 8 -8.58 0.51 -12.97
C MET A 8 -9.42 1.67 -13.53
N THR A 9 -10.74 1.66 -13.34
CA THR A 9 -11.57 2.84 -13.62
C THR A 9 -11.47 3.91 -12.52
N ILE A 10 -10.91 3.55 -11.36
CA ILE A 10 -10.83 4.40 -10.16
C ILE A 10 -9.40 4.88 -9.91
N ILE A 11 -8.43 3.97 -9.92
CA ILE A 11 -7.03 4.23 -9.56
C ILE A 11 -6.39 5.42 -10.30
N PRO A 12 -6.61 5.64 -11.62
CA PRO A 12 -6.00 6.75 -12.35
C PRO A 12 -6.42 8.14 -11.87
N HIS A 13 -7.51 8.21 -11.11
CA HIS A 13 -8.04 9.47 -10.56
C HIS A 13 -7.52 9.80 -9.16
N LEU A 14 -6.85 8.85 -8.50
CA LEU A 14 -6.25 9.09 -7.18
C LEU A 14 -5.13 10.13 -7.28
N GLU A 15 -4.95 10.90 -6.21
CA GLU A 15 -3.98 11.98 -6.16
C GLU A 15 -2.88 11.71 -5.12
N ASP A 16 -1.65 12.10 -5.45
CA ASP A 16 -0.47 11.99 -4.57
C ASP A 16 -0.41 10.67 -3.81
N TYR A 17 -0.34 9.58 -4.57
CA TYR A 17 -0.40 8.22 -4.04
C TYR A 17 0.66 7.28 -4.63
N VAL A 18 0.90 6.18 -3.94
CA VAL A 18 1.57 4.97 -4.42
C VAL A 18 0.89 3.73 -3.87
N ILE A 19 0.82 2.68 -4.68
CA ILE A 19 0.36 1.35 -4.25
C ILE A 19 1.57 0.62 -3.67
N ILE A 20 1.62 0.45 -2.35
CA ILE A 20 2.77 -0.15 -1.67
C ILE A 20 2.73 -1.68 -1.68
N ARG A 21 1.55 -2.25 -1.88
CA ARG A 21 1.36 -3.69 -1.98
C ARG A 21 0.22 -3.99 -2.94
N LYS A 22 0.49 -4.85 -3.89
CA LYS A 22 -0.49 -5.38 -4.83
C LYS A 22 -0.42 -6.89 -4.86
N SER A 23 -1.56 -7.54 -5.08
CA SER A 23 -1.59 -8.98 -5.31
C SER A 23 -0.92 -9.33 -6.63
N ASN A 24 -0.51 -10.60 -6.80
CA ASN A 24 0.03 -11.08 -8.09
C ASN A 24 -1.02 -11.06 -9.21
N ARG A 25 -2.29 -10.88 -8.87
CA ARG A 25 -3.41 -10.81 -9.81
C ARG A 25 -3.78 -9.39 -10.22
N PHE A 26 -3.20 -8.39 -9.55
CA PHE A 26 -3.52 -6.99 -9.85
C PHE A 26 -3.47 -6.68 -11.35
N PRO A 27 -4.50 -6.06 -11.96
CA PRO A 27 -5.64 -5.39 -11.33
C PRO A 27 -6.83 -6.31 -10.98
N ASP A 28 -6.79 -7.58 -11.31
CA ASP A 28 -7.79 -8.53 -10.83
C ASP A 28 -7.58 -8.82 -9.34
N TYR A 29 -8.66 -9.19 -8.67
CA TYR A 29 -8.63 -9.47 -7.22
C TYR A 29 -9.55 -10.64 -6.85
N GLU A 30 -9.32 -11.24 -5.70
CA GLU A 30 -10.27 -12.13 -5.03
C GLU A 30 -11.19 -11.34 -4.11
N LEU A 31 -12.35 -11.91 -3.78
CA LEU A 31 -13.23 -11.31 -2.78
C LEU A 31 -12.49 -11.17 -1.46
N PHE A 32 -12.68 -10.06 -0.79
CA PHE A 32 -12.00 -9.65 0.44
C PHE A 32 -10.53 -9.22 0.27
N ASP A 33 -10.02 -9.13 -0.97
CA ASP A 33 -8.70 -8.53 -1.20
C ASP A 33 -8.71 -7.05 -0.84
N ASP A 34 -7.55 -6.59 -0.42
CA ASP A 34 -7.24 -5.20 -0.11
C ASP A 34 -6.17 -4.63 -1.04
N LEU A 35 -6.15 -3.31 -1.18
CA LEU A 35 -5.13 -2.57 -1.87
C LEU A 35 -4.57 -1.49 -0.94
N ASP A 36 -3.33 -1.69 -0.47
CA ASP A 36 -2.66 -0.74 0.40
C ASP A 36 -2.09 0.43 -0.40
N ILE A 37 -2.52 1.62 -0.08
CA ILE A 37 -2.19 2.86 -0.77
C ILE A 37 -1.63 3.87 0.23
N VAL A 38 -0.36 4.20 0.09
CA VAL A 38 0.21 5.36 0.75
C VAL A 38 -0.14 6.61 -0.05
N CYS A 39 -0.65 7.63 0.63
CA CYS A 39 -1.05 8.88 -0.01
C CYS A 39 -0.84 10.09 0.91
N LYS A 40 -0.96 11.28 0.34
CA LYS A 40 -0.82 12.52 1.09
C LYS A 40 -2.09 12.86 1.91
N ASP A 41 -3.26 12.44 1.43
CA ASP A 41 -4.57 12.77 2.01
C ASP A 41 -5.53 11.60 1.76
N SER A 42 -5.77 10.81 2.82
CA SER A 42 -6.64 9.64 2.78
C SER A 42 -8.11 10.01 2.52
N GLU A 43 -8.60 11.10 3.11
CA GLU A 43 -9.99 11.54 2.95
C GLU A 43 -10.28 12.00 1.53
N LYS A 44 -9.36 12.75 0.95
CA LYS A 44 -9.47 13.21 -0.43
C LYS A 44 -9.53 12.02 -1.36
N ASN A 45 -8.63 11.05 -1.20
CA ASN A 45 -8.60 9.87 -2.05
C ASN A 45 -9.82 8.97 -1.84
N ALA A 46 -10.31 8.80 -0.60
CA ALA A 46 -11.58 8.10 -0.35
C ALA A 46 -12.77 8.78 -1.05
N SER A 47 -12.82 10.11 -1.04
CA SER A 47 -13.83 10.88 -1.75
C SER A 47 -13.77 10.71 -3.27
N ILE A 48 -12.55 10.62 -3.83
CA ILE A 48 -12.32 10.32 -5.25
C ILE A 48 -12.85 8.92 -5.58
N VAL A 49 -12.52 7.91 -4.76
CA VAL A 49 -13.02 6.53 -4.96
C VAL A 49 -14.54 6.49 -4.95
N LYS A 50 -15.18 7.15 -3.97
CA LYS A 50 -16.66 7.20 -3.90
C LYS A 50 -17.28 7.82 -5.15
N ARG A 51 -16.71 8.92 -5.63
CA ARG A 51 -17.20 9.63 -6.83
C ARG A 51 -17.09 8.76 -8.09
N HIS A 52 -15.92 8.16 -8.34
CA HIS A 52 -15.67 7.34 -9.53
C HIS A 52 -16.28 5.95 -9.43
N GLY A 53 -16.49 5.44 -8.21
CA GLY A 53 -17.15 4.17 -7.94
C GLY A 53 -18.67 4.26 -7.82
N SER A 54 -19.26 5.45 -7.92
CA SER A 54 -20.72 5.64 -7.74
C SER A 54 -21.59 4.87 -8.75
N SER A 55 -21.08 4.64 -9.96
CA SER A 55 -21.79 3.85 -10.98
C SER A 55 -22.02 2.39 -10.58
N TYR A 56 -21.28 1.87 -9.61
CA TYR A 56 -21.48 0.52 -9.11
C TYR A 56 -22.69 0.39 -8.17
N PHE A 57 -23.25 1.50 -7.65
CA PHE A 57 -24.45 1.46 -6.80
C PHE A 57 -25.65 0.84 -7.51
N ASP A 58 -25.85 1.15 -8.78
CA ASP A 58 -26.94 0.59 -9.59
C ASP A 58 -26.81 -0.92 -9.77
N ASN A 59 -25.61 -1.46 -9.53
CA ASN A 59 -25.29 -2.89 -9.60
C ASN A 59 -25.29 -3.58 -8.22
N GLY A 60 -25.83 -2.94 -7.19
CA GLY A 60 -25.97 -3.51 -5.85
C GLY A 60 -24.76 -3.35 -4.93
N PHE A 61 -23.75 -2.55 -5.32
CA PHE A 61 -22.66 -2.19 -4.43
C PHE A 61 -23.03 -1.01 -3.53
N ASN A 62 -22.36 -0.94 -2.38
CA ASN A 62 -22.37 0.23 -1.51
C ASN A 62 -20.99 0.42 -0.87
N PHE A 63 -20.77 1.60 -0.27
CA PHE A 63 -19.52 1.91 0.44
C PHE A 63 -19.71 1.88 1.94
N LYS A 64 -18.66 1.41 2.63
CA LYS A 64 -18.51 1.63 4.05
C LYS A 64 -17.13 2.21 4.31
N GLN A 65 -17.07 3.37 4.94
CA GLN A 65 -15.83 3.99 5.38
C GLN A 65 -15.64 3.75 6.87
N THR A 66 -14.45 3.31 7.25
CA THR A 66 -14.08 3.06 8.64
C THR A 66 -12.68 3.62 8.89
N TYR A 67 -12.52 4.31 10.01
CA TYR A 67 -11.22 4.73 10.48
C TYR A 67 -10.70 3.70 11.48
N GLU A 68 -9.56 3.13 11.15
CA GLU A 68 -8.78 2.40 12.13
C GLU A 68 -7.55 3.22 12.53
N LYS A 69 -6.87 2.77 13.58
CA LYS A 69 -5.68 3.46 14.07
C LYS A 69 -4.67 3.67 12.93
N ASN A 70 -4.51 4.94 12.52
CA ASN A 70 -3.53 5.39 11.52
C ASN A 70 -3.79 4.97 10.06
N HIS A 71 -5.01 4.58 9.69
CA HIS A 71 -5.39 4.39 8.29
C HIS A 71 -6.92 4.45 8.10
N LEU A 72 -7.32 4.64 6.86
CA LEU A 72 -8.71 4.72 6.45
C LEU A 72 -9.04 3.56 5.53
N HIS A 73 -10.03 2.74 5.93
CA HIS A 73 -10.60 1.71 5.08
C HIS A 73 -11.79 2.25 4.30
N LEU A 74 -11.84 2.00 3.02
CA LEU A 74 -13.01 2.20 2.18
C LEU A 74 -13.40 0.88 1.52
N ASP A 75 -14.44 0.27 2.06
CA ASP A 75 -14.94 -1.02 1.62
C ASP A 75 -16.00 -0.87 0.55
N PHE A 76 -15.88 -1.60 -0.54
CA PHE A 76 -16.97 -1.91 -1.44
C PHE A 76 -17.68 -3.16 -0.92
N HIS A 77 -18.96 -3.02 -0.58
CA HIS A 77 -19.82 -4.11 -0.19
C HIS A 77 -20.75 -4.49 -1.32
N TYR A 78 -20.95 -5.77 -1.57
CA TYR A 78 -21.98 -6.27 -2.45
C TYR A 78 -23.09 -6.91 -1.63
N HIS A 79 -24.36 -6.48 -1.83
CA HIS A 79 -25.51 -6.92 -1.04
C HIS A 79 -25.26 -6.98 0.47
N ALA A 80 -25.24 -5.82 1.07
CA ALA A 80 -25.35 -5.47 2.48
C ALA A 80 -24.24 -5.90 3.47
N ASN A 81 -23.53 -7.03 3.34
CA ASN A 81 -22.68 -7.48 4.47
C ASN A 81 -21.35 -8.11 4.12
N LYS A 82 -20.99 -8.25 2.85
CA LYS A 82 -19.69 -8.84 2.49
C LYS A 82 -18.80 -7.81 1.81
N ILE A 83 -17.59 -7.63 2.34
CA ILE A 83 -16.58 -6.85 1.66
C ILE A 83 -16.27 -7.55 0.34
N ASN A 84 -16.47 -6.86 -0.77
CA ASN A 84 -16.09 -7.32 -2.09
C ASN A 84 -14.62 -6.96 -2.37
N PHE A 85 -14.27 -5.69 -2.10
CA PHE A 85 -12.92 -5.16 -2.23
C PHE A 85 -12.70 -4.01 -1.25
N ARG A 86 -11.46 -3.81 -0.81
CA ARG A 86 -11.08 -2.74 0.11
C ARG A 86 -9.95 -1.88 -0.46
N PHE A 87 -10.11 -0.56 -0.33
CA PHE A 87 -9.01 0.39 -0.44
C PHE A 87 -8.54 0.75 0.97
N ASP A 88 -7.26 0.51 1.27
CA ASP A 88 -6.62 0.87 2.53
C ASP A 88 -5.73 2.10 2.31
N PHE A 89 -6.16 3.27 2.78
CA PHE A 89 -5.43 4.51 2.62
C PHE A 89 -4.60 4.81 3.87
N ILE A 90 -3.30 5.03 3.67
CA ILE A 90 -2.30 5.29 4.69
C ILE A 90 -1.69 6.65 4.41
N ASP A 91 -1.94 7.64 5.26
CA ASP A 91 -1.38 9.00 5.15
C ASP A 91 -0.42 9.36 6.29
N THR A 92 -0.10 8.40 7.14
CA THR A 92 0.86 8.55 8.22
C THR A 92 1.77 7.35 8.38
N ILE A 93 3.06 7.62 8.62
CA ILE A 93 4.05 6.58 8.91
C ILE A 93 3.78 5.84 10.23
N ASN A 94 3.00 6.44 11.14
CA ASN A 94 2.59 5.81 12.39
C ASN A 94 1.69 4.57 12.19
N HIS A 95 1.32 4.28 10.95
CA HIS A 95 0.73 3.00 10.57
C HIS A 95 1.67 1.83 10.88
N PHE A 96 3.00 2.05 10.91
CA PHE A 96 4.03 1.07 11.25
C PHE A 96 4.64 1.39 12.62
N PRO A 97 4.02 0.96 13.73
CA PRO A 97 4.35 1.46 15.06
C PRO A 97 5.61 0.84 15.69
N THR A 98 6.10 -0.30 15.19
CA THR A 98 7.22 -1.03 15.83
C THR A 98 8.57 -0.36 15.61
N VAL A 99 8.74 0.33 14.48
CA VAL A 99 9.96 1.04 14.12
C VAL A 99 9.68 2.53 14.13
N ASP A 100 10.54 3.31 14.79
CA ASP A 100 10.48 4.76 14.73
C ASP A 100 11.00 5.23 13.36
N VAL A 101 10.10 5.75 12.54
CA VAL A 101 10.38 6.22 11.17
C VAL A 101 10.07 7.70 11.06
N LYS A 102 11.01 8.48 10.52
CA LYS A 102 10.80 9.91 10.29
C LYS A 102 9.66 10.15 9.28
N SER A 103 8.75 11.08 9.58
CA SER A 103 7.61 11.43 8.73
C SER A 103 8.01 11.85 7.31
N ALA A 104 9.18 12.47 7.15
CA ALA A 104 9.74 12.85 5.85
C ALA A 104 9.94 11.66 4.89
N PHE A 105 9.95 10.43 5.38
CA PHE A 105 10.00 9.23 4.53
C PHE A 105 8.78 9.14 3.61
N MET A 106 7.58 9.47 4.10
CA MET A 106 6.35 9.44 3.30
C MET A 106 6.41 10.42 2.12
N ASP A 107 6.90 11.66 2.37
CA ASP A 107 7.08 12.65 1.32
C ASP A 107 8.09 12.15 0.27
N LYS A 108 9.18 11.51 0.72
CA LYS A 108 10.20 10.96 -0.16
C LYS A 108 9.68 9.83 -1.04
N VAL A 109 8.82 8.97 -0.49
CA VAL A 109 8.14 7.91 -1.24
C VAL A 109 7.30 8.49 -2.37
N LEU A 110 6.49 9.51 -2.07
CA LEU A 110 5.62 10.17 -3.05
C LEU A 110 6.42 10.95 -4.12
N GLU A 111 7.55 11.56 -3.74
CA GLU A 111 8.46 12.26 -4.66
C GLU A 111 9.12 11.30 -5.67
N ARG A 112 9.57 10.11 -5.21
CA ARG A 112 10.29 9.13 -6.02
C ARG A 112 9.41 8.03 -6.60
N LYS A 113 8.09 8.23 -6.61
CA LYS A 113 7.14 7.25 -7.16
C LYS A 113 7.44 6.92 -8.62
N GLN A 114 7.27 5.66 -8.96
CA GLN A 114 7.42 5.14 -10.31
C GLN A 114 6.08 4.99 -10.98
N LYS A 115 5.98 5.45 -12.22
CA LYS A 115 4.78 5.31 -13.04
C LYS A 115 4.83 4.02 -13.83
N LEU A 116 3.84 3.16 -13.63
CA LEU A 116 3.63 1.93 -14.39
C LEU A 116 2.32 2.02 -15.16
N HIS A 117 2.10 1.07 -16.08
CA HIS A 117 0.88 1.03 -16.90
C HIS A 117 0.32 -0.38 -16.97
N ILE A 118 -1.02 -0.48 -17.00
CA ILE A 118 -1.77 -1.68 -17.37
C ILE A 118 -2.72 -1.26 -18.49
N LYS A 119 -2.57 -1.85 -19.68
CA LYS A 119 -3.37 -1.47 -20.87
C LYS A 119 -3.45 0.05 -21.06
N GLU A 120 -2.29 0.71 -21.05
CA GLU A 120 -2.16 2.17 -21.19
C GLU A 120 -2.67 3.02 -20.00
N ILE A 121 -3.35 2.41 -19.02
CA ILE A 121 -3.83 3.10 -17.83
C ILE A 121 -2.68 3.23 -16.81
N PRO A 122 -2.32 4.47 -16.41
CA PRO A 122 -1.23 4.67 -15.48
C PRO A 122 -1.63 4.39 -14.03
N TYR A 123 -0.66 3.91 -13.25
CA TYR A 123 -0.73 3.84 -11.79
C TYR A 123 0.68 4.04 -11.20
N PHE A 124 0.76 4.32 -9.91
CA PHE A 124 2.02 4.64 -9.26
C PHE A 124 2.38 3.61 -8.18
N VAL A 125 3.67 3.26 -8.15
CA VAL A 125 4.26 2.38 -7.12
C VAL A 125 5.47 3.08 -6.51
N PRO A 126 5.93 2.69 -5.30
CA PRO A 126 7.16 3.22 -4.73
C PRO A 126 8.39 2.77 -5.55
N ALA A 127 9.49 3.47 -5.42
CA ALA A 127 10.80 2.96 -5.84
C ALA A 127 11.12 1.66 -5.09
N GLU A 128 11.93 0.78 -5.66
CA GLU A 128 12.17 -0.56 -5.11
C GLU A 128 12.75 -0.52 -3.68
N ASP A 129 13.66 0.40 -3.40
CA ASP A 129 14.23 0.61 -2.07
C ASP A 129 13.16 1.06 -1.05
N HIS A 130 12.20 1.88 -1.46
CA HIS A 130 11.08 2.27 -0.64
C HIS A 130 10.07 1.13 -0.43
N GLU A 131 9.81 0.31 -1.44
CA GLU A 131 8.99 -0.90 -1.27
C GLU A 131 9.65 -1.88 -0.29
N MET A 132 10.96 -2.08 -0.40
CA MET A 132 11.73 -2.89 0.55
C MET A 132 11.58 -2.36 1.99
N MET A 133 11.58 -1.04 2.17
CA MET A 133 11.37 -0.41 3.48
C MET A 133 9.99 -0.75 4.04
N PHE A 134 8.90 -0.57 3.28
CA PHE A 134 7.55 -0.95 3.73
C PHE A 134 7.46 -2.43 4.08
N ARG A 135 8.06 -3.32 3.27
CA ARG A 135 8.09 -4.75 3.55
C ARG A 135 8.83 -5.07 4.84
N LEU A 136 9.93 -4.38 5.12
CA LEU A 136 10.69 -4.56 6.36
C LEU A 136 9.90 -4.06 7.57
N LEU A 137 9.24 -2.91 7.48
CA LEU A 137 8.37 -2.38 8.53
C LEU A 137 7.21 -3.35 8.83
N GLU A 138 6.53 -3.86 7.81
CA GLU A 138 5.49 -4.90 7.95
C GLU A 138 6.00 -6.16 8.65
N TYR A 139 7.22 -6.59 8.34
CA TYR A 139 7.83 -7.74 9.01
C TYR A 139 8.08 -7.46 10.50
N PHE A 140 8.55 -6.27 10.86
CA PHE A 140 8.76 -5.92 12.27
C PHE A 140 7.45 -5.84 13.05
N ASP A 141 6.38 -5.34 12.44
CA ASP A 141 5.06 -5.31 13.07
C ASP A 141 4.43 -6.71 13.16
N TYR A 142 4.66 -7.55 12.15
CA TYR A 142 4.08 -8.89 12.04
C TYR A 142 5.12 -9.94 11.61
N PRO A 143 6.02 -10.39 12.53
CA PRO A 143 7.10 -11.33 12.18
C PRO A 143 6.63 -12.68 11.62
N SER A 144 5.38 -13.07 11.89
CA SER A 144 4.74 -14.25 11.30
C SER A 144 4.57 -14.16 9.78
N LYS A 145 4.52 -12.92 9.24
CA LYS A 145 4.48 -12.66 7.79
C LYS A 145 5.89 -12.73 7.17
N TYR A 146 6.57 -13.86 7.34
CA TYR A 146 7.97 -14.06 6.87
C TYR A 146 8.18 -13.75 5.39
N ARG A 147 7.14 -13.80 4.56
CA ARG A 147 7.18 -13.42 3.14
C ARG A 147 7.78 -12.02 2.90
N HIS A 148 7.57 -11.08 3.83
CA HIS A 148 8.09 -9.72 3.72
C HIS A 148 9.61 -9.68 3.93
N LEU A 149 10.13 -10.38 4.93
CA LEU A 149 11.57 -10.53 5.13
C LEU A 149 12.23 -11.21 3.93
N LYS A 150 11.64 -12.28 3.42
CA LYS A 150 12.11 -12.99 2.22
C LYS A 150 12.22 -12.05 1.02
N TYR A 151 11.18 -11.22 0.78
CA TYR A 151 11.17 -10.23 -0.29
C TYR A 151 12.38 -9.29 -0.22
N VAL A 152 12.71 -8.76 0.97
CA VAL A 152 13.86 -7.87 1.18
C VAL A 152 15.17 -8.61 0.98
N ARG A 153 15.33 -9.81 1.53
CA ARG A 153 16.53 -10.65 1.37
C ARG A 153 16.88 -10.96 -0.08
N GLU A 154 15.88 -11.21 -0.90
CA GLU A 154 16.08 -11.50 -2.33
C GLU A 154 16.62 -10.30 -3.11
N ARG A 155 16.34 -9.07 -2.65
CA ARG A 155 16.65 -7.81 -3.36
C ARG A 155 17.83 -7.05 -2.81
N ILE A 156 18.17 -7.26 -1.54
CA ILE A 156 19.19 -6.46 -0.84
C ILE A 156 20.57 -6.52 -1.51
N LYS A 157 20.91 -7.65 -2.14
CA LYS A 157 22.21 -7.81 -2.82
C LYS A 157 22.38 -6.84 -4.00
N ASN A 158 21.28 -6.50 -4.66
CA ASN A 158 21.26 -5.59 -5.80
C ASN A 158 20.92 -4.13 -5.39
N ASN A 159 20.63 -3.91 -4.11
CA ASN A 159 20.20 -2.62 -3.57
C ASN A 159 21.00 -2.24 -2.30
N PRO A 160 22.34 -2.13 -2.36
CA PRO A 160 23.16 -1.84 -1.17
C PRO A 160 22.83 -0.48 -0.55
N GLN A 161 22.34 0.50 -1.35
CA GLN A 161 21.89 1.81 -0.91
C GLN A 161 20.66 1.75 0.04
N PHE A 162 20.01 0.61 0.14
CA PHE A 162 18.90 0.41 1.07
C PHE A 162 19.32 0.64 2.54
N PHE A 163 20.56 0.30 2.90
CA PHE A 163 21.04 0.55 4.26
C PHE A 163 21.24 2.04 4.56
N ASP A 164 21.53 2.86 3.54
CA ASP A 164 21.59 4.31 3.70
C ASP A 164 20.19 4.89 3.92
N LEU A 165 19.18 4.38 3.21
CA LEU A 165 17.78 4.72 3.43
C LEU A 165 17.37 4.40 4.88
N LEU A 166 17.71 3.21 5.40
CA LEU A 166 17.42 2.84 6.78
C LEU A 166 18.09 3.78 7.79
N ARG A 167 19.37 4.14 7.60
CA ARG A 167 20.09 5.10 8.46
C ARG A 167 19.45 6.47 8.46
N GLU A 168 19.00 6.92 7.30
CA GLU A 168 18.44 8.26 7.13
C GLU A 168 17.08 8.38 7.81
N TYR A 169 16.22 7.37 7.67
CA TYR A 169 14.81 7.47 8.04
C TYR A 169 14.39 6.67 9.27
N THR A 170 15.23 5.81 9.82
CA THR A 170 14.86 4.98 10.99
C THR A 170 15.83 5.07 12.13
N ASN A 171 15.41 4.59 13.30
CA ASN A 171 16.26 4.36 14.46
C ASN A 171 16.79 2.91 14.56
N LEU A 172 16.70 2.12 13.49
CA LEU A 172 17.16 0.73 13.48
C LEU A 172 18.66 0.63 13.67
N ASP A 173 19.09 -0.38 14.46
CA ASP A 173 20.49 -0.81 14.50
C ASP A 173 20.86 -1.46 13.15
N ILE A 174 21.66 -0.74 12.38
CA ILE A 174 22.03 -1.15 11.02
C ILE A 174 22.81 -2.44 10.99
N LEU A 175 23.76 -2.66 11.93
CA LEU A 175 24.56 -3.89 11.96
C LEU A 175 23.66 -5.10 12.25
N ARG A 176 22.75 -4.97 13.22
CA ARG A 176 21.80 -6.02 13.55
C ARG A 176 20.85 -6.29 12.37
N THR A 177 20.39 -5.23 11.72
CA THR A 177 19.52 -5.35 10.54
C THR A 177 20.24 -5.98 9.35
N GLN A 178 21.50 -5.64 9.11
CA GLN A 178 22.35 -6.30 8.11
C GLN A 178 22.46 -7.80 8.38
N ASN A 179 22.78 -8.19 9.61
CA ASN A 179 22.85 -9.60 9.99
C ASN A 179 21.52 -10.31 9.76
N LEU A 180 20.38 -9.67 10.07
CA LEU A 180 19.05 -10.22 9.79
C LEU A 180 18.82 -10.43 8.29
N LEU A 181 19.23 -9.49 7.44
CA LEU A 181 18.91 -9.48 6.01
C LEU A 181 19.88 -10.32 5.16
N MET A 182 21.10 -10.55 5.61
CA MET A 182 22.17 -11.21 4.83
C MET A 182 22.33 -12.72 5.13
N VAL A 183 21.50 -13.29 6.00
CA VAL A 183 21.53 -14.72 6.36
C VAL A 183 20.69 -15.60 5.37
#